data_3d86ec8f98bb52378dc02a1802bc7a22
#
_entry.id   3d86ec8f98bb52378dc02a1802bc7a22
#
_cell.length_a   1.000
_cell.length_b   1.000
_cell.length_c   1.000
_cell.angle_alpha   90.00
_cell.angle_beta   90.00
_cell.angle_gamma   90.00
#
_symmetry.space_group_name_H-M   'P 1'
#
loop_
_entity.id
_entity.type
_entity.pdbx_description
1 polymer ?
#
loop_
_entity_poly.entity_id
_entity_poly.type
_entity_poly.pdbx_seq_one_letter_code
_entity_poly.pdbx_strand_id
1 'polypeptide(L)'
;MTKPTLHHLTLTDSLQTGGQRQLAWWQWQHPACAQPEHVVLAVHGLTRQALDFDVLAQALAPHRRVVALDVAGRGHSDWLSDPARYAVPTYVADTLALIQHLQPRELSWVGTSMGGLIGMALLGSGAAQARALVLNDVGPTLEWLALRRIGAYVGQAPVFATQDEGMNHLALLHASFGAHSPEQWRALSLPMLRPTTNGWRLHYDPAIAQAFVGMPQTMDQAAHDAQQVLWALYDAIACPTLLLRGAQSDLLSPATAQAMTQRGARATLHTVADVGHAPTLVQPAQVEVVRDFLLSPVAP
;
A
#
# COMPACT_ATOMS: atom_id res chain seq x y z
N MET A 1 -10.96 -20.34 -7.01
CA MET A 1 -10.37 -19.00 -6.83
C MET A 1 -11.35 -17.96 -7.31
N THR A 2 -11.53 -16.88 -6.57
CA THR A 2 -12.37 -15.74 -6.96
C THR A 2 -11.61 -14.86 -7.95
N LYS A 3 -12.09 -14.76 -9.19
CA LYS A 3 -11.44 -13.90 -10.19
C LYS A 3 -11.69 -12.43 -9.84
N PRO A 4 -10.67 -11.57 -9.74
CA PRO A 4 -10.87 -10.15 -9.49
C PRO A 4 -11.53 -9.45 -10.67
N THR A 5 -12.28 -8.40 -10.37
CA THR A 5 -12.87 -7.49 -11.36
C THR A 5 -12.28 -6.11 -11.24
N LEU A 6 -11.94 -5.48 -12.36
CA LEU A 6 -11.44 -4.12 -12.41
C LEU A 6 -12.62 -3.14 -12.50
N HIS A 7 -12.57 -2.11 -11.69
CA HIS A 7 -13.56 -1.04 -11.60
C HIS A 7 -12.91 0.33 -11.70
N HIS A 8 -13.69 1.34 -12.05
CA HIS A 8 -13.21 2.72 -12.15
C HIS A 8 -14.22 3.68 -11.52
N LEU A 9 -13.69 4.73 -10.89
CA LEU A 9 -14.43 5.90 -10.41
C LEU A 9 -13.90 7.14 -11.09
N THR A 10 -14.79 7.88 -11.75
CA THR A 10 -14.44 9.19 -12.32
C THR A 10 -14.42 10.24 -11.23
N LEU A 11 -13.28 10.87 -11.02
CA LEU A 11 -13.10 11.99 -10.11
C LEU A 11 -13.05 13.29 -10.90
N THR A 12 -13.74 14.34 -10.41
CA THR A 12 -13.56 15.70 -10.93
C THR A 12 -12.18 16.20 -10.52
N ASP A 13 -11.41 16.69 -11.47
CA ASP A 13 -10.06 17.18 -11.25
C ASP A 13 -9.74 18.32 -12.22
N SER A 14 -9.93 19.55 -11.76
CA SER A 14 -9.77 20.76 -12.58
C SER A 14 -8.34 21.00 -13.07
N LEU A 15 -7.36 20.33 -12.47
CA LEU A 15 -5.95 20.40 -12.87
C LEU A 15 -5.59 19.34 -13.92
N GLN A 16 -6.50 18.41 -14.21
CA GLN A 16 -6.30 17.37 -15.21
C GLN A 16 -6.85 17.80 -16.57
N THR A 17 -6.20 17.38 -17.64
CA THR A 17 -6.70 17.59 -18.99
C THR A 17 -8.11 16.98 -19.12
N GLY A 18 -9.09 17.80 -19.52
CA GLY A 18 -10.49 17.38 -19.58
C GLY A 18 -11.26 17.47 -18.25
N GLY A 19 -10.64 17.96 -17.16
CA GLY A 19 -11.30 18.24 -15.90
C GLY A 19 -11.70 17.00 -15.08
N GLN A 20 -11.23 15.81 -15.48
CA GLN A 20 -11.58 14.53 -14.85
C GLN A 20 -10.39 13.57 -14.91
N ARG A 21 -10.37 12.59 -14.01
CA ARG A 21 -9.46 11.45 -14.01
C ARG A 21 -10.13 10.19 -13.49
N GLN A 22 -9.58 9.06 -13.87
CA GLN A 22 -10.04 7.75 -13.42
C GLN A 22 -9.22 7.25 -12.24
N LEU A 23 -9.89 6.86 -11.17
CA LEU A 23 -9.35 6.10 -10.07
C LEU A 23 -9.78 4.65 -10.24
N ALA A 24 -8.84 3.71 -10.27
CA ALA A 24 -9.10 2.31 -10.51
C ALA A 24 -8.92 1.47 -9.24
N TRP A 25 -9.69 0.40 -9.13
CA TRP A 25 -9.49 -0.61 -8.09
C TRP A 25 -9.86 -1.99 -8.59
N TRP A 26 -9.28 -3.02 -7.96
CA TRP A 26 -9.66 -4.40 -8.15
C TRP A 26 -10.54 -4.88 -7.00
N GLN A 27 -11.52 -5.71 -7.31
CA GLN A 27 -12.46 -6.24 -6.33
C GLN A 27 -12.53 -7.77 -6.40
N TRP A 28 -12.41 -8.39 -5.23
CA TRP A 28 -12.66 -9.82 -5.02
C TRP A 28 -13.91 -9.97 -4.16
N GLN A 29 -14.90 -10.68 -4.70
CA GLN A 29 -16.11 -11.01 -3.98
C GLN A 29 -16.55 -12.42 -4.36
N HIS A 30 -16.45 -13.32 -3.41
CA HIS A 30 -16.94 -14.69 -3.60
C HIS A 30 -18.46 -14.69 -3.62
N PRO A 31 -19.15 -15.50 -4.49
CA PRO A 31 -20.62 -15.55 -4.54
C PRO A 31 -21.27 -15.91 -3.20
N ALA A 32 -20.59 -16.72 -2.38
CA ALA A 32 -21.04 -17.09 -1.04
C ALA A 32 -20.34 -16.25 0.06
N CYS A 33 -19.97 -15.00 -0.23
CA CYS A 33 -19.34 -14.14 0.76
C CYS A 33 -20.30 -13.90 1.94
N ALA A 34 -19.80 -14.19 3.17
CA ALA A 34 -20.64 -14.15 4.37
C ALA A 34 -21.07 -12.72 4.75
N GLN A 35 -20.22 -11.72 4.47
CA GLN A 35 -20.47 -10.32 4.84
C GLN A 35 -19.99 -9.38 3.71
N PRO A 36 -20.72 -9.30 2.59
CA PRO A 36 -20.32 -8.49 1.43
C PRO A 36 -20.37 -6.97 1.69
N GLU A 37 -21.14 -6.54 2.68
CA GLU A 37 -21.21 -5.14 3.14
C GLU A 37 -20.00 -4.70 3.98
N HIS A 38 -19.19 -5.67 4.43
CA HIS A 38 -17.94 -5.43 5.12
C HIS A 38 -16.79 -5.45 4.12
N VAL A 39 -16.17 -4.29 3.91
CA VAL A 39 -15.08 -4.12 2.93
C VAL A 39 -13.73 -4.18 3.64
N VAL A 40 -12.81 -4.99 3.11
CA VAL A 40 -11.38 -4.88 3.37
C VAL A 40 -10.77 -4.06 2.25
N LEU A 41 -10.36 -2.82 2.56
CA LEU A 41 -9.68 -1.94 1.62
C LEU A 41 -8.17 -2.10 1.76
N ALA A 42 -7.53 -2.55 0.69
CA ALA A 42 -6.09 -2.77 0.62
C ALA A 42 -5.41 -1.69 -0.23
N VAL A 43 -4.31 -1.12 0.26
CA VAL A 43 -3.56 -0.05 -0.42
C VAL A 43 -2.08 -0.37 -0.44
N HIS A 44 -1.52 -0.36 -1.62
CA HIS A 44 -0.15 -0.82 -1.94
C HIS A 44 0.96 0.18 -1.58
N GLY A 45 2.21 -0.27 -1.67
CA GLY A 45 3.41 0.55 -1.50
C GLY A 45 3.67 1.49 -2.69
N LEU A 46 4.66 2.36 -2.53
CA LEU A 46 4.94 3.52 -3.40
C LEU A 46 4.96 3.22 -4.91
N THR A 47 5.69 2.19 -5.32
CA THR A 47 5.88 1.83 -6.74
C THR A 47 5.05 0.61 -7.16
N ARG A 48 4.24 0.07 -6.24
CA ARG A 48 3.47 -1.17 -6.43
C ARG A 48 2.07 -0.89 -6.97
N GLN A 49 1.20 -1.88 -6.98
CA GLN A 49 -0.16 -1.80 -7.49
C GLN A 49 -1.10 -2.81 -6.79
N ALA A 50 -2.40 -2.71 -7.02
CA ALA A 50 -3.46 -3.41 -6.29
C ALA A 50 -3.36 -4.95 -6.32
N LEU A 51 -2.89 -5.56 -7.43
CA LEU A 51 -2.80 -7.03 -7.53
C LEU A 51 -1.71 -7.65 -6.64
N ASP A 52 -0.88 -6.84 -5.96
CA ASP A 52 0.00 -7.34 -4.89
C ASP A 52 -0.79 -8.07 -3.79
N PHE A 53 -2.06 -7.71 -3.62
CA PHE A 53 -2.94 -8.29 -2.60
C PHE A 53 -3.72 -9.52 -3.07
N ASP A 54 -3.52 -10.03 -4.29
CA ASP A 54 -4.35 -11.12 -4.85
C ASP A 54 -4.41 -12.34 -3.92
N VAL A 55 -3.27 -12.81 -3.42
CA VAL A 55 -3.21 -14.00 -2.55
C VAL A 55 -3.97 -13.76 -1.23
N LEU A 56 -3.76 -12.63 -0.58
CA LEU A 56 -4.49 -12.23 0.62
C LEU A 56 -5.98 -12.06 0.33
N ALA A 57 -6.32 -11.43 -0.78
CA ALA A 57 -7.71 -11.20 -1.21
C ALA A 57 -8.45 -12.52 -1.47
N GLN A 58 -7.79 -13.51 -2.08
CA GLN A 58 -8.35 -14.86 -2.25
C GLN A 58 -8.70 -15.51 -0.90
N ALA A 59 -7.85 -15.35 0.11
CA ALA A 59 -8.07 -15.91 1.43
C ALA A 59 -9.22 -15.20 2.20
N LEU A 60 -9.45 -13.92 1.92
CA LEU A 60 -10.48 -13.10 2.58
C LEU A 60 -11.83 -13.12 1.86
N ALA A 61 -11.85 -13.30 0.53
CA ALA A 61 -13.04 -13.17 -0.31
C ALA A 61 -14.24 -14.03 0.10
N PRO A 62 -14.08 -15.26 0.68
CA PRO A 62 -15.20 -16.03 1.20
C PRO A 62 -15.93 -15.36 2.38
N HIS A 63 -15.26 -14.46 3.08
CA HIS A 63 -15.74 -13.85 4.33
C HIS A 63 -16.10 -12.37 4.17
N ARG A 64 -15.39 -11.65 3.33
CA ARG A 64 -15.46 -10.18 3.17
C ARG A 64 -15.34 -9.81 1.70
N ARG A 65 -15.91 -8.69 1.30
CA ARG A 65 -15.58 -8.05 0.03
C ARG A 65 -14.21 -7.39 0.13
N VAL A 66 -13.26 -7.77 -0.73
CA VAL A 66 -11.93 -7.17 -0.75
C VAL A 66 -11.84 -6.19 -1.92
N VAL A 67 -11.36 -5.01 -1.65
CA VAL A 67 -11.11 -3.94 -2.62
C VAL A 67 -9.66 -3.53 -2.50
N ALA A 68 -8.91 -3.58 -3.59
CA ALA A 68 -7.53 -3.10 -3.63
C ALA A 68 -7.41 -1.92 -4.60
N LEU A 69 -6.99 -0.78 -4.07
CA LEU A 69 -6.88 0.48 -4.82
C LEU A 69 -5.58 0.51 -5.61
N ASP A 70 -5.65 0.88 -6.88
CA ASP A 70 -4.51 1.42 -7.62
C ASP A 70 -4.41 2.92 -7.31
N VAL A 71 -3.43 3.33 -6.52
CA VAL A 71 -3.23 4.74 -6.17
C VAL A 71 -2.85 5.55 -7.43
N ALA A 72 -3.30 6.81 -7.52
CA ALA A 72 -3.02 7.67 -8.68
C ALA A 72 -1.57 7.57 -9.17
N GLY A 73 -1.41 7.39 -10.48
CA GLY A 73 -0.10 7.19 -11.12
C GLY A 73 0.42 5.75 -11.09
N ARG A 74 -0.36 4.78 -10.58
CA ARG A 74 0.02 3.35 -10.53
C ARG A 74 -1.12 2.51 -11.10
N GLY A 75 -0.76 1.30 -11.54
CA GLY A 75 -1.73 0.35 -12.06
C GLY A 75 -2.62 0.95 -13.14
N HIS A 76 -3.92 0.83 -12.95
CA HIS A 76 -4.95 1.31 -13.89
C HIS A 76 -5.53 2.69 -13.55
N SER A 77 -5.06 3.34 -12.47
CA SER A 77 -5.42 4.73 -12.18
C SER A 77 -4.67 5.70 -13.07
N ASP A 78 -5.31 6.83 -13.40
CA ASP A 78 -4.69 7.85 -14.23
C ASP A 78 -3.44 8.46 -13.59
N TRP A 79 -2.56 8.92 -14.44
CA TRP A 79 -1.40 9.70 -14.05
C TRP A 79 -1.82 11.15 -13.81
N LEU A 80 -1.19 11.80 -12.84
CA LEU A 80 -1.47 13.20 -12.53
C LEU A 80 -0.69 14.13 -13.47
N SER A 81 -1.35 15.15 -13.99
CA SER A 81 -0.72 16.16 -14.86
C SER A 81 0.27 17.05 -14.12
N ASP A 82 0.08 17.22 -12.80
CA ASP A 82 1.00 17.95 -11.92
C ASP A 82 1.75 16.97 -11.00
N PRO A 83 3.06 16.75 -11.22
CA PRO A 83 3.88 15.85 -10.40
C PRO A 83 3.93 16.23 -8.91
N ALA A 84 3.77 17.50 -8.54
CA ALA A 84 3.77 17.94 -7.15
C ALA A 84 2.59 17.36 -6.34
N ARG A 85 1.55 16.89 -7.02
CA ARG A 85 0.38 16.26 -6.41
C ARG A 85 0.59 14.78 -6.05
N TYR A 86 1.68 14.15 -6.44
CA TYR A 86 2.03 12.82 -5.98
C TYR A 86 2.46 12.83 -4.51
N ALA A 87 1.50 13.08 -3.63
CA ALA A 87 1.70 13.26 -2.20
C ALA A 87 0.55 12.64 -1.39
N VAL A 88 0.82 12.28 -0.14
CA VAL A 88 -0.15 11.62 0.76
C VAL A 88 -1.50 12.36 0.83
N PRO A 89 -1.58 13.70 0.90
CA PRO A 89 -2.88 14.39 0.93
C PRO A 89 -3.78 14.10 -0.30
N THR A 90 -3.21 14.04 -1.50
CA THR A 90 -3.97 13.67 -2.71
C THR A 90 -4.47 12.22 -2.62
N TYR A 91 -3.61 11.29 -2.17
CA TYR A 91 -3.99 9.88 -2.04
C TYR A 91 -5.06 9.65 -0.98
N VAL A 92 -5.02 10.43 0.10
CA VAL A 92 -6.06 10.45 1.15
C VAL A 92 -7.39 10.91 0.58
N ALA A 93 -7.41 12.02 -0.18
CA ALA A 93 -8.62 12.54 -0.80
C ALA A 93 -9.22 11.53 -1.80
N ASP A 94 -8.40 10.90 -2.64
CA ASP A 94 -8.82 9.88 -3.59
C ASP A 94 -9.41 8.66 -2.89
N THR A 95 -8.74 8.20 -1.85
CA THR A 95 -9.20 7.03 -1.10
C THR A 95 -10.50 7.32 -0.35
N LEU A 96 -10.65 8.53 0.19
CA LEU A 96 -11.89 8.96 0.82
C LEU A 96 -13.06 8.98 -0.19
N ALA A 97 -12.82 9.49 -1.41
CA ALA A 97 -13.81 9.45 -2.49
C ALA A 97 -14.20 8.00 -2.86
N LEU A 98 -13.23 7.07 -2.89
CA LEU A 98 -13.52 5.66 -3.10
C LEU A 98 -14.35 5.06 -1.95
N ILE A 99 -14.01 5.34 -0.69
CA ILE A 99 -14.79 4.87 0.48
C ILE A 99 -16.23 5.39 0.40
N GLN A 100 -16.41 6.67 0.06
CA GLN A 100 -17.73 7.29 -0.12
C GLN A 100 -18.52 6.64 -1.28
N HIS A 101 -17.86 6.26 -2.37
CA HIS A 101 -18.49 5.55 -3.49
C HIS A 101 -18.89 4.12 -3.11
N LEU A 102 -18.05 3.39 -2.37
CA LEU A 102 -18.30 2.01 -1.97
C LEU A 102 -19.35 1.86 -0.87
N GLN A 103 -19.54 2.89 -0.05
CA GLN A 103 -20.48 2.94 1.09
C GLN A 103 -20.45 1.67 1.97
N PRO A 104 -19.26 1.22 2.44
CA PRO A 104 -19.19 0.03 3.26
C PRO A 104 -19.93 0.23 4.59
N ARG A 105 -20.68 -0.77 5.04
CA ARG A 105 -21.24 -0.78 6.40
C ARG A 105 -20.14 -0.86 7.46
N GLU A 106 -19.11 -1.65 7.18
CA GLU A 106 -17.90 -1.75 7.98
C GLU A 106 -16.69 -1.73 7.06
N LEU A 107 -15.64 -1.05 7.49
CA LEU A 107 -14.36 -0.95 6.79
C LEU A 107 -13.25 -1.59 7.62
N SER A 108 -12.43 -2.43 7.02
CA SER A 108 -11.10 -2.79 7.53
C SER A 108 -10.03 -2.34 6.54
N TRP A 109 -8.86 -1.98 7.06
CA TRP A 109 -7.77 -1.44 6.25
C TRP A 109 -6.56 -2.35 6.25
N VAL A 110 -5.94 -2.53 5.08
CA VAL A 110 -4.61 -3.15 4.93
C VAL A 110 -3.74 -2.20 4.12
N GLY A 111 -2.71 -1.62 4.73
CA GLY A 111 -1.81 -0.69 4.05
C GLY A 111 -0.36 -1.16 4.08
N THR A 112 0.25 -1.34 2.91
CA THR A 112 1.69 -1.63 2.80
C THR A 112 2.45 -0.33 2.59
N SER A 113 3.46 -0.06 3.45
CA SER A 113 4.34 1.10 3.26
C SER A 113 3.53 2.40 3.08
N MET A 114 3.61 3.07 1.92
CA MET A 114 2.79 4.24 1.58
C MET A 114 1.29 4.02 1.86
N GLY A 115 0.74 2.85 1.56
CA GLY A 115 -0.66 2.52 1.86
C GLY A 115 -0.99 2.55 3.35
N GLY A 116 -0.02 2.24 4.21
CA GLY A 116 -0.16 2.39 5.66
C GLY A 116 -0.11 3.87 6.09
N LEU A 117 0.72 4.72 5.46
CA LEU A 117 0.72 6.17 5.71
C LEU A 117 -0.63 6.80 5.35
N ILE A 118 -1.22 6.39 4.22
CA ILE A 118 -2.57 6.83 3.82
C ILE A 118 -3.60 6.40 4.86
N GLY A 119 -3.54 5.14 5.33
CA GLY A 119 -4.42 4.62 6.37
C GLY A 119 -4.28 5.37 7.70
N MET A 120 -3.05 5.63 8.15
CA MET A 120 -2.79 6.43 9.35
C MET A 120 -3.36 7.84 9.21
N ALA A 121 -3.19 8.49 8.06
CA ALA A 121 -3.73 9.82 7.82
C ALA A 121 -5.26 9.85 7.83
N LEU A 122 -5.92 8.90 7.16
CA LEU A 122 -7.38 8.81 7.11
C LEU A 122 -8.00 8.50 8.48
N LEU A 123 -7.47 7.50 9.17
CA LEU A 123 -8.06 7.04 10.44
C LEU A 123 -7.67 7.96 11.61
N GLY A 124 -6.41 8.41 11.65
CA GLY A 124 -5.92 9.29 12.70
C GLY A 124 -6.49 10.71 12.64
N SER A 125 -6.85 11.19 11.45
CA SER A 125 -7.57 12.48 11.32
C SER A 125 -9.08 12.38 11.59
N GLY A 126 -9.62 11.17 11.74
CA GLY A 126 -11.06 10.94 11.86
C GLY A 126 -11.84 11.09 10.54
N ALA A 127 -11.17 11.24 9.39
CA ALA A 127 -11.83 11.37 8.09
C ALA A 127 -12.54 10.07 7.66
N ALA A 128 -12.09 8.93 8.17
CA ALA A 128 -12.75 7.64 8.05
C ALA A 128 -12.66 6.86 9.37
N GLN A 129 -13.53 5.86 9.53
CA GLN A 129 -13.47 4.91 10.63
C GLN A 129 -13.23 3.52 10.08
N ALA A 130 -12.45 2.72 10.81
CA ALA A 130 -12.24 1.33 10.48
C ALA A 130 -12.47 0.43 11.71
N ARG A 131 -12.94 -0.78 11.44
CA ARG A 131 -13.06 -1.85 12.43
C ARG A 131 -11.69 -2.40 12.84
N ALA A 132 -10.74 -2.45 11.91
CA ALA A 132 -9.40 -2.96 12.11
C ALA A 132 -8.42 -2.34 11.10
N LEU A 133 -7.18 -2.16 11.50
CA LEU A 133 -6.09 -1.62 10.69
C LEU A 133 -4.93 -2.62 10.65
N VAL A 134 -4.42 -2.90 9.46
CA VAL A 134 -3.14 -3.60 9.26
C VAL A 134 -2.15 -2.63 8.66
N LEU A 135 -1.07 -2.37 9.38
CA LEU A 135 0.10 -1.63 8.91
C LEU A 135 1.20 -2.64 8.53
N ASN A 136 1.49 -2.73 7.25
CA ASN A 136 2.51 -3.63 6.74
C ASN A 136 3.81 -2.87 6.50
N ASP A 137 4.73 -3.05 7.42
CA ASP A 137 6.11 -2.56 7.45
C ASP A 137 6.25 -1.04 7.33
N VAL A 138 5.42 -0.31 8.05
CA VAL A 138 5.45 1.15 8.13
C VAL A 138 4.97 1.64 9.49
N GLY A 139 5.53 2.74 9.93
CA GLY A 139 5.16 3.42 11.17
C GLY A 139 5.29 4.93 11.07
N PRO A 140 5.04 5.65 12.16
CA PRO A 140 5.12 7.11 12.20
C PRO A 140 6.54 7.68 12.07
N THR A 141 7.57 6.87 12.33
CA THR A 141 8.96 7.21 12.06
C THR A 141 9.47 6.36 10.91
N LEU A 142 9.95 7.01 9.86
CA LEU A 142 10.55 6.38 8.69
C LEU A 142 12.07 6.62 8.73
N GLU A 143 12.84 5.54 8.59
CA GLU A 143 14.29 5.64 8.59
C GLU A 143 14.80 6.42 7.37
N TRP A 144 15.53 7.52 7.62
CA TRP A 144 15.92 8.47 6.57
C TRP A 144 16.78 7.85 5.48
N LEU A 145 17.69 6.95 5.84
CA LEU A 145 18.54 6.26 4.88
C LEU A 145 17.73 5.36 3.93
N ALA A 146 16.68 4.72 4.44
CA ALA A 146 15.78 3.92 3.61
C ALA A 146 14.99 4.79 2.62
N LEU A 147 14.49 5.96 3.07
CA LEU A 147 13.82 6.91 2.16
C LEU A 147 14.76 7.39 1.07
N ARG A 148 16.01 7.68 1.39
CA ARG A 148 17.03 8.06 0.40
C ARG A 148 17.34 6.92 -0.58
N ARG A 149 17.46 5.68 -0.08
CA ARG A 149 17.63 4.50 -0.93
C ARG A 149 16.44 4.35 -1.90
N ILE A 150 15.21 4.51 -1.41
CA ILE A 150 14.00 4.46 -2.24
C ILE A 150 14.05 5.57 -3.29
N GLY A 151 14.35 6.81 -2.91
CA GLY A 151 14.46 7.94 -3.82
C GLY A 151 15.52 7.77 -4.91
N ALA A 152 16.55 6.93 -4.68
CA ALA A 152 17.60 6.67 -5.67
C ALA A 152 17.12 5.84 -6.88
N TYR A 153 16.08 5.01 -6.73
CA TYR A 153 15.56 4.20 -7.85
C TYR A 153 14.19 4.62 -8.34
N VAL A 154 13.40 5.29 -7.51
CA VAL A 154 12.07 5.79 -7.92
C VAL A 154 12.22 6.82 -9.03
N GLY A 155 11.39 6.73 -10.06
CA GLY A 155 11.44 7.59 -11.24
C GLY A 155 12.40 7.11 -12.33
N GLN A 156 13.22 6.11 -12.08
CA GLN A 156 13.90 5.44 -13.17
C GLN A 156 12.83 4.76 -14.05
N ALA A 157 12.96 4.96 -15.37
CA ALA A 157 11.99 4.45 -16.34
C ALA A 157 12.69 3.52 -17.36
N PRO A 158 13.23 2.37 -16.91
CA PRO A 158 13.89 1.44 -17.81
C PRO A 158 12.89 0.88 -18.81
N VAL A 159 13.38 0.62 -20.02
CA VAL A 159 12.66 -0.13 -21.05
C VAL A 159 13.33 -1.50 -21.18
N PHE A 160 12.54 -2.55 -21.10
CA PHE A 160 12.99 -3.94 -21.19
C PHE A 160 12.60 -4.53 -22.53
N ALA A 161 13.47 -5.29 -23.16
CA ALA A 161 13.16 -5.94 -24.43
C ALA A 161 12.08 -7.03 -24.25
N THR A 162 12.08 -7.70 -23.09
CA THR A 162 11.14 -8.79 -22.77
C THR A 162 10.51 -8.62 -21.39
N GLN A 163 9.38 -9.32 -21.15
CA GLN A 163 8.78 -9.41 -19.81
C GLN A 163 9.75 -10.02 -18.80
N ASP A 164 10.50 -11.05 -19.21
CA ASP A 164 11.43 -11.75 -18.32
C ASP A 164 12.56 -10.83 -17.84
N GLU A 165 13.09 -9.97 -18.70
CA GLU A 165 14.04 -8.93 -18.28
C GLU A 165 13.43 -7.99 -17.24
N GLY A 166 12.20 -7.54 -17.47
CA GLY A 166 11.50 -6.67 -16.51
C GLY A 166 11.21 -7.38 -15.18
N MET A 167 10.80 -8.64 -15.22
CA MET A 167 10.56 -9.43 -14.00
C MET A 167 11.87 -9.69 -13.23
N ASN A 168 12.96 -10.00 -13.91
CA ASN A 168 14.27 -10.18 -13.29
C ASN A 168 14.78 -8.89 -12.66
N HIS A 169 14.60 -7.74 -13.33
CA HIS A 169 14.90 -6.43 -12.76
C HIS A 169 14.12 -6.18 -11.48
N LEU A 170 12.81 -6.45 -11.48
CA LEU A 170 11.96 -6.28 -10.29
C LEU A 170 12.35 -7.23 -9.15
N ALA A 171 12.69 -8.48 -9.44
CA ALA A 171 13.15 -9.44 -8.44
C ALA A 171 14.46 -9.00 -7.78
N LEU A 172 15.41 -8.45 -8.55
CA LEU A 172 16.65 -7.88 -8.00
C LEU A 172 16.39 -6.63 -7.18
N LEU A 173 15.56 -5.71 -7.67
CA LEU A 173 15.22 -4.47 -6.97
C LEU A 173 14.53 -4.73 -5.62
N HIS A 174 13.72 -5.79 -5.56
CA HIS A 174 12.93 -6.17 -4.39
C HIS A 174 13.47 -7.44 -3.69
N ALA A 175 14.77 -7.72 -3.81
CA ALA A 175 15.39 -8.88 -3.16
C ALA A 175 15.15 -8.93 -1.63
N SER A 176 14.96 -7.76 -1.01
CA SER A 176 14.62 -7.64 0.42
C SER A 176 13.23 -8.19 0.80
N PHE A 177 12.36 -8.50 -0.18
CA PHE A 177 11.05 -9.11 0.10
C PHE A 177 11.15 -10.53 0.65
N GLY A 178 12.36 -11.13 0.64
CA GLY A 178 12.63 -12.48 1.10
C GLY A 178 12.43 -13.54 0.01
N ALA A 179 12.47 -14.79 0.42
CA ALA A 179 12.40 -15.91 -0.52
C ALA A 179 10.99 -16.08 -1.11
N HIS A 180 10.94 -16.22 -2.44
CA HIS A 180 9.71 -16.47 -3.20
C HIS A 180 9.98 -17.54 -4.25
N SER A 181 8.97 -18.35 -4.59
CA SER A 181 9.06 -19.25 -5.75
C SER A 181 9.06 -18.45 -7.05
N PRO A 182 9.51 -19.05 -8.17
CA PRO A 182 9.42 -18.41 -9.48
C PRO A 182 7.99 -17.97 -9.84
N GLU A 183 6.98 -18.76 -9.47
CA GLU A 183 5.56 -18.47 -9.69
C GLU A 183 5.11 -17.27 -8.86
N GLN A 184 5.54 -17.17 -7.60
CA GLN A 184 5.25 -16.02 -6.72
C GLN A 184 5.92 -14.75 -7.27
N TRP A 185 7.19 -14.83 -7.67
CA TRP A 185 7.88 -13.71 -8.33
C TRP A 185 7.19 -13.28 -9.62
N ARG A 186 6.75 -14.22 -10.44
CA ARG A 186 5.99 -13.91 -11.64
C ARG A 186 4.67 -13.20 -11.32
N ALA A 187 3.91 -13.69 -10.35
CA ALA A 187 2.65 -13.08 -9.92
C ALA A 187 2.82 -11.65 -9.39
N LEU A 188 3.89 -11.40 -8.62
CA LEU A 188 4.21 -10.07 -8.08
C LEU A 188 4.79 -9.11 -9.14
N SER A 189 5.48 -9.63 -10.17
CA SER A 189 6.23 -8.79 -11.10
C SER A 189 5.50 -8.53 -12.42
N LEU A 190 4.80 -9.52 -12.95
CA LEU A 190 4.13 -9.38 -14.25
C LEU A 190 3.12 -8.23 -14.30
N PRO A 191 2.26 -8.02 -13.30
CA PRO A 191 1.32 -6.89 -13.29
C PRO A 191 2.00 -5.53 -13.18
N MET A 192 3.28 -5.50 -12.79
CA MET A 192 4.10 -4.27 -12.75
C MET A 192 4.64 -3.85 -14.11
N LEU A 193 4.41 -4.63 -15.14
CA LEU A 193 4.92 -4.40 -16.49
C LEU A 193 3.77 -4.10 -17.44
N ARG A 194 3.97 -3.12 -18.32
CA ARG A 194 3.06 -2.85 -19.43
C ARG A 194 3.81 -2.74 -20.75
N PRO A 195 3.20 -3.18 -21.86
CA PRO A 195 3.82 -3.10 -23.16
C PRO A 195 3.94 -1.65 -23.64
N THR A 196 4.96 -1.40 -24.44
CA THR A 196 5.18 -0.17 -25.20
C THR A 196 5.54 -0.52 -26.64
N THR A 197 5.66 0.46 -27.51
CA THR A 197 6.13 0.25 -28.90
C THR A 197 7.51 -0.38 -28.98
N ASN A 198 8.37 -0.15 -27.96
CA ASN A 198 9.77 -0.55 -27.97
C ASN A 198 10.10 -1.62 -26.91
N GLY A 199 9.10 -2.34 -26.39
CA GLY A 199 9.30 -3.36 -25.36
C GLY A 199 8.36 -3.20 -24.18
N TRP A 200 8.88 -3.31 -22.96
CA TRP A 200 8.13 -3.29 -21.72
C TRP A 200 8.65 -2.22 -20.79
N ARG A 201 7.77 -1.60 -20.00
CA ARG A 201 8.13 -0.62 -18.97
C ARG A 201 7.40 -0.90 -17.66
N LEU A 202 7.86 -0.27 -16.58
CA LEU A 202 7.19 -0.32 -15.29
C LEU A 202 5.81 0.36 -15.36
N HIS A 203 4.84 -0.18 -14.64
CA HIS A 203 3.43 0.22 -14.65
C HIS A 203 3.15 1.30 -13.60
N TYR A 204 4.04 2.28 -13.47
CA TYR A 204 3.81 3.48 -12.66
C TYR A 204 4.38 4.71 -13.37
N ASP A 205 3.89 5.90 -12.98
CA ASP A 205 4.38 7.17 -13.49
C ASP A 205 5.75 7.50 -12.88
N PRO A 206 6.82 7.65 -13.67
CA PRO A 206 8.11 8.07 -13.16
C PRO A 206 8.09 9.40 -12.39
N ALA A 207 7.10 10.25 -12.66
CA ALA A 207 6.95 11.55 -11.99
C ALA A 207 6.64 11.44 -10.50
N ILE A 208 6.31 10.25 -9.97
CA ILE A 208 6.19 10.03 -8.51
C ILE A 208 7.51 10.30 -7.78
N ALA A 209 8.64 10.29 -8.49
CA ALA A 209 9.94 10.68 -7.96
C ALA A 209 9.99 12.13 -7.46
N GLN A 210 9.03 12.98 -7.87
CA GLN A 210 8.96 14.38 -7.42
C GLN A 210 8.97 14.49 -5.88
N ALA A 211 8.39 13.53 -5.18
CA ALA A 211 8.39 13.47 -3.71
C ALA A 211 9.80 13.37 -3.09
N PHE A 212 10.81 12.98 -3.88
CA PHE A 212 12.21 12.82 -3.43
C PHE A 212 13.15 13.88 -4.00
N VAL A 213 12.64 14.76 -4.87
CA VAL A 213 13.46 15.85 -5.46
C VAL A 213 13.86 16.83 -4.36
N GLY A 214 15.15 17.10 -4.27
CA GLY A 214 15.70 18.01 -3.25
C GLY A 214 15.78 17.43 -1.84
N MET A 215 15.54 16.14 -1.66
CA MET A 215 15.66 15.48 -0.36
C MET A 215 17.07 15.66 0.22
N PRO A 216 17.24 16.23 1.43
CA PRO A 216 18.54 16.50 2.01
C PRO A 216 19.30 15.22 2.38
N GLN A 217 20.62 15.34 2.55
CA GLN A 217 21.49 14.20 2.91
C GLN A 217 21.16 13.64 4.31
N THR A 218 20.78 14.52 5.23
CA THR A 218 20.36 14.17 6.59
C THR A 218 18.96 14.72 6.84
N MET A 219 18.27 14.13 7.81
CA MET A 219 16.96 14.61 8.22
C MET A 219 17.05 16.05 8.72
N ASP A 220 16.25 16.93 8.14
CA ASP A 220 16.10 18.33 8.51
C ASP A 220 14.91 18.55 9.47
N GLN A 221 14.70 19.80 9.88
CA GLN A 221 13.61 20.16 10.80
C GLN A 221 12.24 19.82 10.20
N ALA A 222 12.03 20.07 8.91
CA ALA A 222 10.75 19.77 8.26
C ALA A 222 10.43 18.28 8.29
N ALA A 223 11.42 17.41 8.10
CA ALA A 223 11.26 15.97 8.20
C ALA A 223 10.96 15.51 9.65
N HIS A 224 11.59 16.13 10.65
CA HIS A 224 11.25 15.89 12.06
C HIS A 224 9.82 16.31 12.38
N ASP A 225 9.40 17.49 11.93
CA ASP A 225 8.03 17.98 12.14
C ASP A 225 7.00 17.06 11.45
N ALA A 226 7.29 16.58 10.25
CA ALA A 226 6.44 15.60 9.57
C ALA A 226 6.31 14.28 10.36
N GLN A 227 7.39 13.80 10.99
CA GLN A 227 7.30 12.64 11.87
C GLN A 227 6.45 12.89 13.11
N GLN A 228 6.51 14.08 13.71
CA GLN A 228 5.65 14.42 14.85
C GLN A 228 4.17 14.40 14.44
N VAL A 229 3.84 14.91 13.25
CA VAL A 229 2.48 14.83 12.71
C VAL A 229 2.04 13.38 12.53
N LEU A 230 2.91 12.51 11.97
CA LEU A 230 2.59 11.09 11.80
C LEU A 230 2.37 10.38 13.15
N TRP A 231 3.16 10.71 14.18
CA TRP A 231 2.94 10.19 15.52
C TRP A 231 1.61 10.65 16.11
N ALA A 232 1.25 11.93 15.94
CA ALA A 232 -0.05 12.44 16.41
C ALA A 232 -1.22 11.72 15.72
N LEU A 233 -1.11 11.46 14.42
CA LEU A 233 -2.10 10.69 13.66
C LEU A 233 -2.19 9.24 14.17
N TYR A 234 -1.05 8.57 14.37
CA TYR A 234 -1.01 7.21 14.91
C TYR A 234 -1.64 7.12 16.31
N ASP A 235 -1.33 8.07 17.19
CA ASP A 235 -1.85 8.12 18.55
C ASP A 235 -3.38 8.32 18.61
N ALA A 236 -3.96 8.94 17.59
CA ALA A 236 -5.40 9.16 17.47
C ALA A 236 -6.17 7.95 16.90
N ILE A 237 -5.49 6.91 16.41
CA ILE A 237 -6.15 5.70 15.89
C ILE A 237 -6.78 4.93 17.06
N ALA A 238 -8.09 4.69 16.95
CA ALA A 238 -8.86 4.02 18.00
C ALA A 238 -9.16 2.54 17.74
N CYS A 239 -9.00 2.06 16.48
CA CYS A 239 -9.32 0.67 16.15
C CYS A 239 -8.17 -0.29 16.47
N PRO A 240 -8.47 -1.59 16.71
CA PRO A 240 -7.46 -2.63 16.78
C PRO A 240 -6.50 -2.57 15.59
N THR A 241 -5.20 -2.62 15.88
CA THR A 241 -4.16 -2.47 14.86
C THR A 241 -3.17 -3.63 14.92
N LEU A 242 -2.91 -4.24 13.77
CA LEU A 242 -1.84 -5.20 13.55
C LEU A 242 -0.69 -4.48 12.84
N LEU A 243 0.51 -4.59 13.39
CA LEU A 243 1.74 -4.14 12.76
C LEU A 243 2.55 -5.36 12.31
N LEU A 244 2.68 -5.55 11.01
CA LEU A 244 3.66 -6.48 10.44
C LEU A 244 4.99 -5.75 10.27
N ARG A 245 6.09 -6.40 10.65
CA ARG A 245 7.43 -5.87 10.42
C ARG A 245 8.32 -6.95 9.82
N GLY A 246 8.99 -6.66 8.72
CA GLY A 246 10.08 -7.49 8.24
C GLY A 246 11.27 -7.44 9.22
N ALA A 247 11.78 -8.59 9.67
CA ALA A 247 12.89 -8.64 10.64
C ALA A 247 14.12 -7.84 10.17
N GLN A 248 14.32 -7.76 8.85
CA GLN A 248 15.42 -7.06 8.18
C GLN A 248 14.97 -5.71 7.58
N SER A 249 13.79 -5.19 7.98
CA SER A 249 13.32 -3.89 7.47
C SER A 249 14.29 -2.78 7.81
N ASP A 250 14.67 -2.04 6.79
CA ASP A 250 15.47 -0.81 6.88
C ASP A 250 14.62 0.46 6.96
N LEU A 251 13.30 0.36 6.70
CA LEU A 251 12.37 1.50 6.74
C LEU A 251 11.70 1.65 8.11
N LEU A 252 11.27 0.55 8.73
CA LEU A 252 10.66 0.53 10.05
C LEU A 252 11.64 -0.08 11.05
N SER A 253 12.21 0.74 11.92
CA SER A 253 13.16 0.26 12.94
C SER A 253 12.46 -0.58 14.01
N PRO A 254 13.20 -1.51 14.67
CA PRO A 254 12.68 -2.23 15.84
C PRO A 254 12.21 -1.30 16.95
N ALA A 255 12.91 -0.19 17.18
CA ALA A 255 12.56 0.79 18.21
C ALA A 255 11.22 1.48 17.93
N THR A 256 10.99 1.90 16.68
CA THR A 256 9.70 2.48 16.26
C THR A 256 8.58 1.45 16.38
N ALA A 257 8.78 0.23 15.90
CA ALA A 257 7.80 -0.84 16.02
C ALA A 257 7.43 -1.13 17.49
N GLN A 258 8.41 -1.20 18.37
CA GLN A 258 8.20 -1.37 19.80
C GLN A 258 7.42 -0.19 20.42
N ALA A 259 7.75 1.05 20.07
CA ALA A 259 7.01 2.22 20.54
C ALA A 259 5.54 2.19 20.11
N MET A 260 5.24 1.70 18.89
CA MET A 260 3.86 1.54 18.40
C MET A 260 3.02 0.52 19.19
N THR A 261 3.65 -0.42 19.89
CA THR A 261 2.91 -1.36 20.79
C THR A 261 2.55 -0.73 22.13
N GLN A 262 3.15 0.40 22.48
CA GLN A 262 3.04 1.00 23.82
C GLN A 262 2.21 2.28 23.85
N ARG A 263 1.95 2.90 22.70
CA ARG A 263 1.21 4.16 22.60
C ARG A 263 0.18 4.14 21.45
N GLY A 264 -0.73 5.09 21.46
CA GLY A 264 -1.76 5.23 20.45
C GLY A 264 -2.60 3.97 20.31
N ALA A 265 -2.67 3.45 19.10
CA ALA A 265 -3.40 2.22 18.77
C ALA A 265 -2.89 0.96 19.49
N ARG A 266 -1.71 1.00 20.13
CA ARG A 266 -1.07 -0.13 20.82
C ARG A 266 -1.06 -1.39 19.93
N ALA A 267 -0.48 -1.26 18.74
CA ALA A 267 -0.52 -2.31 17.74
C ALA A 267 -0.01 -3.65 18.26
N THR A 268 -0.66 -4.73 17.87
CA THR A 268 -0.11 -6.08 17.99
C THR A 268 1.01 -6.23 16.96
N LEU A 269 2.23 -6.45 17.42
CA LEU A 269 3.39 -6.61 16.55
C LEU A 269 3.59 -8.06 16.13
N HIS A 270 3.72 -8.29 14.84
CA HIS A 270 4.17 -9.56 14.26
C HIS A 270 5.41 -9.33 13.40
N THR A 271 6.53 -9.97 13.76
CA THR A 271 7.79 -9.86 13.01
C THR A 271 7.96 -11.03 12.07
N VAL A 272 8.17 -10.75 10.78
CA VAL A 272 8.37 -11.74 9.73
C VAL A 272 9.88 -11.98 9.53
N ALA A 273 10.34 -13.19 9.82
CA ALA A 273 11.75 -13.58 9.69
C ALA A 273 12.22 -13.51 8.22
N ASP A 274 13.50 -13.20 8.02
CA ASP A 274 14.20 -13.20 6.73
C ASP A 274 13.58 -12.30 5.65
N VAL A 275 12.80 -11.29 6.06
CA VAL A 275 12.16 -10.31 5.18
C VAL A 275 12.58 -8.90 5.56
N GLY A 276 12.89 -8.08 4.56
CA GLY A 276 13.12 -6.65 4.69
C GLY A 276 11.84 -5.84 4.41
N HIS A 277 12.01 -4.66 3.80
CA HIS A 277 10.88 -3.80 3.44
C HIS A 277 10.33 -4.20 2.05
N ALA A 278 9.15 -4.77 1.99
CA ALA A 278 8.17 -5.13 3.01
C ALA A 278 7.69 -6.59 2.82
N PRO A 279 7.08 -7.25 3.83
CA PRO A 279 6.36 -8.50 3.63
C PRO A 279 5.36 -8.39 2.47
N THR A 280 5.36 -9.38 1.58
CA THR A 280 4.57 -9.31 0.33
C THR A 280 3.13 -9.78 0.48
N LEU A 281 2.78 -10.41 1.60
CA LEU A 281 1.46 -10.99 1.89
C LEU A 281 1.06 -12.10 0.90
N VAL A 282 2.07 -12.79 0.32
CA VAL A 282 1.86 -13.97 -0.54
C VAL A 282 2.29 -15.27 0.14
N GLN A 283 3.15 -15.20 1.16
CA GLN A 283 3.54 -16.37 1.94
C GLN A 283 2.40 -16.81 2.86
N PRO A 284 2.08 -18.12 2.96
CA PRO A 284 0.95 -18.61 3.75
C PRO A 284 0.92 -18.06 5.18
N ALA A 285 2.05 -18.08 5.90
CA ALA A 285 2.13 -17.59 7.27
C ALA A 285 1.79 -16.07 7.38
N GLN A 286 2.20 -15.25 6.42
CA GLN A 286 1.87 -13.82 6.39
C GLN A 286 0.38 -13.62 6.13
N VAL A 287 -0.20 -14.38 5.19
CA VAL A 287 -1.63 -14.33 4.85
C VAL A 287 -2.49 -14.76 6.04
N GLU A 288 -2.12 -15.85 6.72
CA GLU A 288 -2.84 -16.36 7.88
C GLU A 288 -2.90 -15.35 9.02
N VAL A 289 -1.79 -14.74 9.38
CA VAL A 289 -1.73 -13.72 10.43
C VAL A 289 -2.66 -12.54 10.12
N VAL A 290 -2.65 -12.02 8.89
CA VAL A 290 -3.50 -10.90 8.49
C VAL A 290 -4.96 -11.32 8.41
N ARG A 291 -5.25 -12.47 7.80
CA ARG A 291 -6.62 -13.01 7.69
C ARG A 291 -7.23 -13.21 9.08
N ASP A 292 -6.53 -13.89 9.96
CA ASP A 292 -7.05 -14.25 11.29
C ASP A 292 -7.29 -12.99 12.13
N PHE A 293 -6.39 -11.99 12.04
CA PHE A 293 -6.60 -10.69 12.68
C PHE A 293 -7.86 -9.98 12.14
N LEU A 294 -8.03 -9.90 10.82
CA LEU A 294 -9.16 -9.19 10.20
C LEU A 294 -10.51 -9.90 10.41
N LEU A 295 -10.50 -11.22 10.57
CA LEU A 295 -11.71 -12.03 10.78
C LEU A 295 -12.04 -12.23 12.27
N SER A 296 -11.12 -11.94 13.18
CA SER A 296 -11.35 -12.04 14.62
C SER A 296 -12.51 -11.14 15.05
N PRO A 297 -13.35 -11.59 16.01
CA PRO A 297 -14.30 -10.70 16.65
C PRO A 297 -13.57 -9.52 17.29
N VAL A 298 -14.05 -8.30 17.06
CA VAL A 298 -13.59 -7.15 17.87
C VAL A 298 -14.23 -7.32 19.23
N ALA A 299 -13.42 -7.31 20.27
CA ALA A 299 -13.95 -7.25 21.64
C ALA A 299 -14.82 -5.99 21.77
N PRO A 300 -16.00 -6.10 22.40
CA PRO A 300 -16.91 -4.97 22.61
C PRO A 300 -16.28 -3.83 23.42
#